data_3c3c9e99aaad5f7c74a1c5ad98cf0817
#
_entry.id   3c3c9e99aaad5f7c74a1c5ad98cf0817
#
_cell.length_a   1.000
_cell.length_b   1.000
_cell.length_c   1.000
_cell.angle_alpha   90.00
_cell.angle_beta   90.00
_cell.angle_gamma   90.00
#
_symmetry.space_group_name_H-M   'P 1'
#
loop_
_entity.id
_entity.type
_entity.pdbx_description
1 polymer ?
#
loop_
_entity_poly.entity_id
_entity_poly.type
_entity_poly.pdbx_seq_one_letter_code
_entity_poly.pdbx_strand_id
1 'polypeptide(L)'
;MKKEEVKVDKARINDDLSAYYERLDKALFNLSNDEFYKYFENAFLNGSRTYYQKNIAETKKFDDTWIKTVESYFPSIDKITRNPQSTLKYEEDIVAIERAKKTSSKSVRHLASHTEYIKDIDENLNVTPKKILIENAEQNYATYENRFIMTLINRLFLFVRNRYEIIKNNVESEQRDHLSGNVNFNFNKTNVEMNFDMTIKKDLDDKSINEHNHDLLARTEKLNYLISGLKNSRFMQLLSGANPVHPPIMKTNVITKNPEFRNAYNLWIFLD
;
A
#
# COMPACT_ATOMS: atom_id res chain seq x y z
N MET A 1 -18.20 -36.17 8.26
CA MET A 1 -18.94 -34.93 8.54
C MET A 1 -20.26 -35.00 7.77
N LYS A 2 -21.39 -35.12 8.48
CA LYS A 2 -22.74 -35.14 7.90
C LYS A 2 -23.09 -33.70 7.51
N LYS A 3 -23.44 -33.50 6.24
CA LYS A 3 -24.08 -32.26 5.78
C LYS A 3 -25.47 -32.19 6.41
N GLU A 4 -25.68 -31.26 7.33
CA GLU A 4 -27.03 -30.85 7.74
C GLU A 4 -27.65 -30.10 6.56
N GLU A 5 -28.59 -30.79 5.88
CA GLU A 5 -29.50 -30.11 4.96
C GLU A 5 -30.45 -29.24 5.79
N VAL A 6 -30.27 -27.93 5.66
CA VAL A 6 -31.23 -26.94 6.19
C VAL A 6 -32.53 -27.16 5.44
N LYS A 7 -33.49 -27.86 6.08
CA LYS A 7 -34.88 -27.95 5.58
C LYS A 7 -35.49 -26.56 5.69
N VAL A 8 -35.44 -25.82 4.59
CA VAL A 8 -36.17 -24.56 4.44
C VAL A 8 -37.67 -24.90 4.48
N ASP A 9 -38.33 -24.34 5.48
CA ASP A 9 -39.76 -24.60 5.71
C ASP A 9 -40.59 -23.90 4.62
N LYS A 10 -40.90 -24.63 3.54
CA LYS A 10 -41.61 -24.13 2.35
C LYS A 10 -42.99 -23.53 2.70
N ALA A 11 -43.63 -23.97 3.78
CA ALA A 11 -44.90 -23.43 4.23
C ALA A 11 -44.75 -21.98 4.72
N ARG A 12 -43.70 -21.70 5.51
CA ARG A 12 -43.41 -20.35 6.04
C ARG A 12 -43.05 -19.34 4.94
N ILE A 13 -42.32 -19.79 3.92
CA ILE A 13 -41.99 -18.95 2.75
C ILE A 13 -43.24 -18.60 1.98
N ASN A 14 -44.19 -19.54 1.80
CA ASN A 14 -45.42 -19.27 1.10
C ASN A 14 -46.31 -18.29 1.88
N ASP A 15 -46.38 -18.39 3.20
CA ASP A 15 -47.15 -17.46 4.04
C ASP A 15 -46.55 -16.02 4.00
N ASP A 16 -45.24 -15.90 4.05
CA ASP A 16 -44.54 -14.60 3.93
C ASP A 16 -44.72 -13.96 2.55
N LEU A 17 -44.67 -14.78 1.48
CA LEU A 17 -44.92 -14.33 0.12
C LEU A 17 -46.40 -13.92 -0.07
N SER A 18 -47.35 -14.65 0.48
CA SER A 18 -48.77 -14.29 0.44
C SER A 18 -49.03 -12.98 1.13
N ALA A 19 -48.48 -12.79 2.32
CA ALA A 19 -48.57 -11.54 3.07
C ALA A 19 -47.90 -10.35 2.33
N TYR A 20 -46.82 -10.59 1.61
CA TYR A 20 -46.18 -9.58 0.77
C TYR A 20 -47.08 -9.18 -0.40
N TYR A 21 -47.67 -10.15 -1.13
CA TYR A 21 -48.56 -9.85 -2.25
C TYR A 21 -49.82 -9.11 -1.78
N GLU A 22 -50.41 -9.47 -0.65
CA GLU A 22 -51.55 -8.74 -0.10
C GLU A 22 -51.22 -7.28 0.23
N ARG A 23 -50.03 -7.02 0.78
CA ARG A 23 -49.55 -5.64 1.04
C ARG A 23 -49.30 -4.88 -0.25
N LEU A 24 -48.74 -5.54 -1.27
CA LEU A 24 -48.51 -4.95 -2.57
C LEU A 24 -49.83 -4.60 -3.25
N ASP A 25 -50.82 -5.50 -3.26
CA ASP A 25 -52.13 -5.25 -3.82
C ASP A 25 -52.86 -4.11 -3.13
N LYS A 26 -52.80 -4.02 -1.79
CA LYS A 26 -53.32 -2.88 -1.02
C LYS A 26 -52.63 -1.57 -1.39
N ALA A 27 -51.31 -1.59 -1.53
CA ALA A 27 -50.56 -0.40 -1.92
C ALA A 27 -50.92 0.06 -3.34
N LEU A 28 -50.98 -0.88 -4.29
CA LEU A 28 -51.41 -0.61 -5.67
C LEU A 28 -52.84 -0.10 -5.76
N PHE A 29 -53.76 -0.68 -4.97
CA PHE A 29 -55.14 -0.20 -4.88
C PHE A 29 -55.24 1.22 -4.36
N ASN A 30 -54.50 1.57 -3.29
CA ASN A 30 -54.45 2.91 -2.75
C ASN A 30 -53.87 3.91 -3.75
N LEU A 31 -52.78 3.52 -4.45
CA LEU A 31 -52.16 4.36 -5.50
C LEU A 31 -53.12 4.53 -6.70
N SER A 32 -53.86 3.49 -7.13
CA SER A 32 -54.77 3.59 -8.24
C SER A 32 -55.99 4.50 -7.98
N ASN A 33 -56.32 4.78 -6.72
CA ASN A 33 -57.36 5.70 -6.33
C ASN A 33 -56.88 7.15 -6.15
N ASP A 34 -55.56 7.38 -6.18
CA ASP A 34 -55.00 8.72 -6.13
C ASP A 34 -55.13 9.40 -7.50
N GLU A 35 -55.69 10.59 -7.54
CA GLU A 35 -55.81 11.38 -8.79
C GLU A 35 -54.45 11.66 -9.42
N PHE A 36 -53.41 11.94 -8.59
CA PHE A 36 -52.05 12.17 -9.08
C PHE A 36 -51.47 10.92 -9.77
N TYR A 37 -51.71 9.73 -9.19
CA TYR A 37 -51.23 8.46 -9.80
C TYR A 37 -51.89 8.21 -11.15
N LYS A 38 -53.17 8.46 -11.28
CA LYS A 38 -53.92 8.33 -12.58
C LYS A 38 -53.36 9.28 -13.64
N TYR A 39 -53.06 10.51 -13.24
CA TYR A 39 -52.43 11.48 -14.14
C TYR A 39 -51.02 11.08 -14.50
N PHE A 40 -50.25 10.57 -13.55
CA PHE A 40 -48.91 10.04 -13.78
C PHE A 40 -48.95 8.86 -14.74
N GLU A 41 -49.83 7.87 -14.52
CA GLU A 41 -49.98 6.72 -15.37
C GLU A 41 -50.33 7.11 -16.81
N ASN A 42 -51.32 7.99 -16.98
CA ASN A 42 -51.72 8.51 -18.29
C ASN A 42 -50.59 9.29 -18.98
N ALA A 43 -49.83 10.11 -18.24
CA ALA A 43 -48.73 10.85 -18.77
C ALA A 43 -47.56 9.92 -19.13
N PHE A 44 -47.33 8.89 -18.32
CA PHE A 44 -46.29 7.88 -18.59
C PHE A 44 -46.62 7.06 -19.81
N LEU A 45 -47.89 6.75 -20.05
CA LEU A 45 -48.35 6.00 -21.24
C LEU A 45 -48.44 6.87 -22.51
N ASN A 46 -48.94 8.12 -22.38
CA ASN A 46 -49.31 9.01 -23.48
C ASN A 46 -48.48 10.31 -23.58
N GLY A 47 -47.67 10.62 -22.60
CA GLY A 47 -46.85 11.82 -22.56
C GLY A 47 -45.57 11.73 -23.42
N SER A 48 -44.91 12.89 -23.57
CA SER A 48 -43.60 12.93 -24.19
C SER A 48 -42.56 12.32 -23.24
N ARG A 49 -41.86 11.29 -23.75
CA ARG A 49 -40.87 10.55 -22.96
C ARG A 49 -39.68 10.21 -23.81
N THR A 50 -38.52 10.30 -23.19
CA THR A 50 -37.22 9.91 -23.79
C THR A 50 -36.56 8.90 -22.85
N TYR A 51 -36.18 7.76 -23.38
CA TYR A 51 -35.45 6.71 -22.66
C TYR A 51 -34.06 6.55 -23.23
N TYR A 52 -33.11 6.42 -22.36
CA TYR A 52 -31.75 6.05 -22.71
C TYR A 52 -31.36 4.81 -21.88
N GLN A 53 -31.03 3.73 -22.56
CA GLN A 53 -30.56 2.51 -21.92
C GLN A 53 -29.13 2.23 -22.39
N LYS A 54 -28.24 2.00 -21.46
CA LYS A 54 -26.85 1.62 -21.71
C LYS A 54 -26.50 0.40 -20.86
N ASN A 55 -26.19 -0.71 -21.54
CA ASN A 55 -25.67 -1.90 -20.89
C ASN A 55 -24.14 -1.85 -20.93
N ILE A 56 -23.52 -1.88 -19.76
CA ILE A 56 -22.06 -1.91 -19.63
C ILE A 56 -21.72 -3.20 -18.89
N ALA A 57 -21.10 -4.13 -19.61
CA ALA A 57 -20.47 -5.29 -19.00
C ALA A 57 -18.98 -4.96 -18.84
N GLU A 58 -18.51 -4.77 -17.63
CA GLU A 58 -17.10 -4.55 -17.34
C GLU A 58 -16.49 -5.84 -16.79
N THR A 59 -15.72 -6.51 -17.64
CA THR A 59 -14.88 -7.63 -17.22
C THR A 59 -13.49 -7.08 -16.92
N LYS A 60 -13.10 -7.05 -15.64
CA LYS A 60 -11.81 -6.55 -15.21
C LYS A 60 -10.86 -7.73 -15.02
N LYS A 61 -9.90 -7.88 -15.93
CA LYS A 61 -8.78 -8.81 -15.77
C LYS A 61 -7.54 -8.01 -15.44
N PHE A 62 -6.96 -8.23 -14.27
CA PHE A 62 -5.75 -7.55 -13.85
C PHE A 62 -4.51 -8.23 -14.43
N ASP A 63 -3.53 -7.41 -14.83
CA ASP A 63 -2.21 -7.90 -15.22
C ASP A 63 -1.42 -8.37 -13.99
N ASP A 64 -0.88 -9.57 -14.06
CA ASP A 64 -0.09 -10.19 -12.99
C ASP A 64 1.43 -10.12 -13.23
N THR A 65 1.89 -9.53 -14.32
CA THR A 65 3.32 -9.46 -14.67
C THR A 65 4.12 -8.67 -13.65
N TRP A 66 3.55 -7.57 -13.15
CA TRP A 66 4.20 -6.73 -12.17
C TRP A 66 4.47 -7.44 -10.84
N ILE A 67 3.51 -8.26 -10.36
CA ILE A 67 3.66 -8.96 -9.07
C ILE A 67 4.73 -10.07 -9.20
N LYS A 68 4.75 -10.80 -10.31
CA LYS A 68 5.78 -11.80 -10.60
C LYS A 68 7.17 -11.17 -10.61
N THR A 69 7.31 -9.98 -11.20
CA THR A 69 8.56 -9.22 -11.22
C THR A 69 8.99 -8.82 -9.81
N VAL A 70 8.09 -8.24 -9.02
CA VAL A 70 8.41 -7.84 -7.64
C VAL A 70 8.75 -9.05 -6.78
N GLU A 71 7.98 -10.14 -6.87
CA GLU A 71 8.24 -11.39 -6.13
C GLU A 71 9.63 -11.97 -6.47
N SER A 72 10.06 -11.87 -7.73
CA SER A 72 11.39 -12.39 -8.15
C SER A 72 12.55 -11.62 -7.52
N TYR A 73 12.41 -10.31 -7.30
CA TYR A 73 13.45 -9.45 -6.73
C TYR A 73 13.37 -9.29 -5.21
N PHE A 74 12.22 -9.57 -4.60
CA PHE A 74 11.99 -9.40 -3.17
C PHE A 74 13.00 -10.13 -2.28
N PRO A 75 13.41 -11.41 -2.55
CA PRO A 75 14.40 -12.13 -1.74
C PRO A 75 15.75 -11.41 -1.66
N SER A 76 16.14 -10.71 -2.74
CA SER A 76 17.40 -9.95 -2.74
C SER A 76 17.34 -8.77 -1.79
N ILE A 77 16.19 -8.05 -1.73
CA ILE A 77 16.00 -6.94 -0.81
C ILE A 77 15.99 -7.45 0.64
N ASP A 78 15.26 -8.52 0.94
CA ASP A 78 15.22 -9.13 2.27
C ASP A 78 16.61 -9.51 2.75
N LYS A 79 17.43 -10.11 1.88
CA LYS A 79 18.81 -10.49 2.20
C LYS A 79 19.71 -9.30 2.51
N ILE A 80 19.59 -8.20 1.74
CA ILE A 80 20.34 -6.97 1.99
C ILE A 80 19.92 -6.34 3.33
N THR A 81 18.63 -6.30 3.64
CA THR A 81 18.14 -5.71 4.89
C THR A 81 18.57 -6.47 6.14
N ARG A 82 18.78 -7.79 6.01
CA ARG A 82 19.33 -8.62 7.11
C ARG A 82 20.83 -8.42 7.31
N ASN A 83 21.57 -8.09 6.26
CA ASN A 83 23.01 -7.90 6.28
C ASN A 83 23.39 -6.54 5.65
N PRO A 84 23.10 -5.42 6.32
CA PRO A 84 23.36 -4.09 5.77
C PRO A 84 24.86 -3.83 5.67
N GLN A 85 25.26 -3.06 4.67
CA GLN A 85 26.63 -2.59 4.52
C GLN A 85 26.96 -1.61 5.64
N SER A 86 28.14 -1.74 6.23
CA SER A 86 28.62 -0.78 7.25
C SER A 86 30.02 -0.30 6.92
N THR A 87 30.27 0.93 7.30
CA THR A 87 31.63 1.52 7.30
C THR A 87 32.00 1.89 8.72
N LEU A 88 33.29 1.84 9.02
CA LEU A 88 33.78 2.34 10.31
C LEU A 88 33.94 3.86 10.24
N LYS A 89 33.29 4.55 11.14
CA LYS A 89 33.48 5.96 11.39
C LYS A 89 34.29 6.08 12.67
N TYR A 90 35.40 6.82 12.62
CA TYR A 90 36.21 7.09 13.79
C TYR A 90 35.80 8.45 14.35
N GLU A 91 35.30 8.43 15.57
CA GLU A 91 35.03 9.67 16.34
C GLU A 91 36.13 9.88 17.33
N GLU A 92 36.65 11.14 17.38
CA GLU A 92 37.68 11.56 18.28
C GLU A 92 37.04 12.18 19.53
N ASP A 93 37.43 11.68 20.69
CA ASP A 93 36.94 12.19 21.97
C ASP A 93 38.11 12.40 22.96
N ILE A 94 38.04 13.45 23.76
CA ILE A 94 39.05 13.76 24.79
C ILE A 94 38.48 13.31 26.12
N VAL A 95 39.00 12.22 26.64
CA VAL A 95 38.52 11.61 27.89
C VAL A 95 39.58 11.68 28.99
N ALA A 96 39.12 11.56 30.24
CA ALA A 96 40.05 11.38 31.36
C ALA A 96 40.81 10.06 31.20
N ILE A 97 42.07 10.00 31.61
CA ILE A 97 42.95 8.84 31.42
C ILE A 97 42.34 7.55 31.98
N GLU A 98 41.59 7.63 33.08
CA GLU A 98 40.92 6.48 33.71
C GLU A 98 39.84 5.86 32.83
N ARG A 99 39.32 6.64 31.86
CA ARG A 99 38.30 6.18 30.90
C ARG A 99 38.89 5.69 29.57
N ALA A 100 40.18 5.94 29.36
CA ALA A 100 40.85 5.58 28.12
C ALA A 100 41.13 4.07 28.08
N LYS A 101 40.39 3.33 27.23
CA LYS A 101 40.59 1.89 27.04
C LYS A 101 41.70 1.53 26.06
N LYS A 102 41.95 2.42 25.09
CA LYS A 102 42.97 2.25 24.03
C LYS A 102 43.57 3.59 23.70
N THR A 103 44.87 3.59 23.43
CA THR A 103 45.61 4.74 22.94
C THR A 103 46.19 4.43 21.57
N SER A 104 46.28 5.44 20.71
CA SER A 104 46.84 5.34 19.36
C SER A 104 48.06 6.28 19.24
N SER A 105 48.82 6.12 18.16
CA SER A 105 49.89 7.07 17.83
C SER A 105 49.38 8.51 17.69
N LYS A 106 48.10 8.68 17.32
CA LYS A 106 47.45 9.97 17.23
C LYS A 106 47.17 10.57 18.60
N SER A 107 46.80 9.73 19.58
CA SER A 107 46.63 10.15 20.97
C SER A 107 47.92 10.75 21.54
N VAL A 108 49.07 10.11 21.25
CA VAL A 108 50.39 10.58 21.68
C VAL A 108 50.75 11.90 20.99
N ARG A 109 50.54 12.01 19.68
CA ARG A 109 50.83 13.26 18.94
C ARG A 109 49.92 14.40 19.42
N HIS A 110 48.66 14.13 19.69
CA HIS A 110 47.71 15.10 20.22
C HIS A 110 48.16 15.58 21.60
N LEU A 111 48.58 14.67 22.49
CA LEU A 111 49.07 15.03 23.81
C LEU A 111 50.35 15.88 23.73
N ALA A 112 51.26 15.60 22.81
CA ALA A 112 52.49 16.40 22.59
C ALA A 112 52.17 17.81 22.11
N SER A 113 51.08 18.02 21.40
CA SER A 113 50.62 19.34 20.92
C SER A 113 49.77 20.10 21.95
N HIS A 114 49.22 19.39 22.97
CA HIS A 114 48.31 19.94 23.97
C HIS A 114 48.82 19.63 25.38
N THR A 115 49.86 20.36 25.80
CA THR A 115 50.53 20.14 27.08
C THR A 115 49.62 20.41 28.27
N GLU A 116 48.54 21.15 28.13
CA GLU A 116 47.50 21.38 29.14
C GLU A 116 46.80 20.11 29.62
N TYR A 117 46.88 19.01 28.85
CA TYR A 117 46.35 17.70 29.21
C TYR A 117 47.35 16.83 29.96
N ILE A 118 48.57 17.28 30.17
CA ILE A 118 49.59 16.62 30.98
C ILE A 118 49.34 16.96 32.44
N LYS A 119 49.34 15.95 33.32
CA LYS A 119 49.23 16.13 34.77
C LYS A 119 50.58 16.27 35.41
N ASP A 120 51.51 15.41 35.04
CA ASP A 120 52.84 15.34 35.63
C ASP A 120 53.87 14.73 34.67
N ILE A 121 55.15 15.05 34.88
CA ILE A 121 56.27 14.48 34.14
C ILE A 121 57.30 14.03 35.16
N ASP A 122 57.57 12.74 35.23
CA ASP A 122 58.58 12.17 36.15
C ASP A 122 60.02 12.59 35.79
N GLU A 123 60.97 12.42 36.75
CA GLU A 123 62.40 12.60 36.54
C GLU A 123 62.95 11.75 35.36
N ASN A 124 62.32 10.65 35.06
CA ASN A 124 62.63 9.74 33.92
C ASN A 124 61.99 10.17 32.61
N LEU A 125 61.36 11.35 32.52
CA LEU A 125 60.65 11.87 31.37
C LEU A 125 59.39 11.07 31.03
N ASN A 126 58.85 10.28 31.97
CA ASN A 126 57.54 9.64 31.75
C ASN A 126 56.42 10.65 31.94
N VAL A 127 55.55 10.76 30.93
CA VAL A 127 54.45 11.70 30.92
C VAL A 127 53.19 11.02 31.47
N THR A 128 52.61 11.58 32.50
CA THR A 128 51.31 11.15 33.06
C THR A 128 50.21 12.09 32.56
N PRO A 129 49.35 11.68 31.64
CA PRO A 129 48.30 12.53 31.12
C PRO A 129 47.13 12.65 32.12
N LYS A 130 46.49 13.81 32.18
CA LYS A 130 45.20 14.04 32.83
C LYS A 130 44.03 13.66 31.92
N LYS A 131 44.17 14.03 30.65
CA LYS A 131 43.20 13.70 29.60
C LYS A 131 43.96 13.21 28.37
N ILE A 132 43.30 12.38 27.57
CA ILE A 132 43.90 11.85 26.35
C ILE A 132 42.87 11.75 25.25
N LEU A 133 43.27 12.00 24.01
CA LEU A 133 42.46 11.77 22.83
C LEU A 133 42.33 10.27 22.60
N ILE A 134 41.11 9.77 22.45
CA ILE A 134 40.83 8.42 22.01
C ILE A 134 40.06 8.44 20.68
N GLU A 135 40.25 7.40 19.89
CA GLU A 135 39.47 7.19 18.68
C GLU A 135 38.50 6.04 18.94
N ASN A 136 37.19 6.34 18.92
CA ASN A 136 36.15 5.37 19.01
C ASN A 136 35.72 5.00 17.60
N ALA A 137 35.77 3.70 17.24
CA ALA A 137 35.28 3.23 15.98
C ALA A 137 33.80 2.86 16.13
N GLU A 138 32.94 3.56 15.44
CA GLU A 138 31.51 3.26 15.36
C GLU A 138 31.13 2.73 13.99
N GLN A 139 30.20 1.79 13.96
CA GLN A 139 29.64 1.30 12.71
C GLN A 139 28.62 2.31 12.18
N ASN A 140 28.93 2.87 11.02
CA ASN A 140 28.02 3.76 10.30
C ASN A 140 27.30 2.96 9.21
N TYR A 141 25.97 2.88 9.32
CA TYR A 141 25.09 2.22 8.36
C TYR A 141 24.50 3.17 7.31
N ALA A 142 24.69 4.49 7.44
CA ALA A 142 24.16 5.48 6.51
C ALA A 142 24.97 5.56 5.20
N THR A 143 25.41 4.40 4.69
CA THR A 143 26.11 4.32 3.40
C THR A 143 25.15 4.67 2.25
N TYR A 144 25.71 5.04 1.09
CA TYR A 144 24.92 5.35 -0.10
C TYR A 144 24.03 4.18 -0.50
N GLU A 145 24.58 2.97 -0.48
CA GLU A 145 23.91 1.73 -0.86
C GLU A 145 22.72 1.41 0.05
N ASN A 146 22.90 1.55 1.35
CA ASN A 146 21.79 1.33 2.29
C ASN A 146 20.69 2.39 2.14
N ARG A 147 21.06 3.65 1.93
CA ARG A 147 20.08 4.73 1.66
C ARG A 147 19.33 4.48 0.35
N PHE A 148 20.01 3.94 -0.66
CA PHE A 148 19.36 3.50 -1.90
C PHE A 148 18.31 2.42 -1.64
N ILE A 149 18.64 1.37 -0.87
CA ILE A 149 17.69 0.31 -0.50
C ILE A 149 16.54 0.85 0.34
N MET A 150 16.81 1.73 1.32
CA MET A 150 15.77 2.40 2.11
C MET A 150 14.77 3.15 1.21
N THR A 151 15.28 3.90 0.24
CA THR A 151 14.44 4.64 -0.72
C THR A 151 13.65 3.71 -1.61
N LEU A 152 14.27 2.61 -2.08
CA LEU A 152 13.61 1.58 -2.88
C LEU A 152 12.46 0.91 -2.11
N ILE A 153 12.66 0.56 -0.83
CA ILE A 153 11.62 -0.03 0.01
C ILE A 153 10.42 0.92 0.15
N ASN A 154 10.66 2.22 0.37
CA ASN A 154 9.59 3.21 0.47
C ASN A 154 8.82 3.35 -0.85
N ARG A 155 9.50 3.39 -2.00
CA ARG A 155 8.86 3.42 -3.34
C ARG A 155 8.03 2.15 -3.59
N LEU A 156 8.64 0.98 -3.29
CA LEU A 156 7.98 -0.31 -3.47
C LEU A 156 6.73 -0.44 -2.59
N PHE A 157 6.79 0.05 -1.36
CA PHE A 157 5.63 0.08 -0.47
C PHE A 157 4.46 0.87 -1.06
N LEU A 158 4.72 2.07 -1.57
CA LEU A 158 3.69 2.90 -2.20
C LEU A 158 3.14 2.25 -3.48
N PHE A 159 4.03 1.69 -4.30
CA PHE A 159 3.66 1.02 -5.55
C PHE A 159 2.74 -0.18 -5.32
N VAL A 160 3.08 -1.05 -4.37
CA VAL A 160 2.30 -2.26 -4.06
C VAL A 160 1.01 -1.91 -3.35
N ARG A 161 1.04 -0.98 -2.39
CA ARG A 161 -0.14 -0.55 -1.65
C ARG A 161 -1.21 0.05 -2.58
N ASN A 162 -0.82 0.92 -3.49
CA ASN A 162 -1.76 1.52 -4.44
C ASN A 162 -2.43 0.44 -5.32
N ARG A 163 -1.65 -0.54 -5.79
CA ARG A 163 -2.19 -1.66 -6.58
C ARG A 163 -3.08 -2.58 -5.78
N TYR A 164 -2.70 -2.87 -4.54
CA TYR A 164 -3.52 -3.65 -3.61
C TYR A 164 -4.89 -3.02 -3.41
N GLU A 165 -4.96 -1.72 -3.13
CA GLU A 165 -6.25 -1.01 -2.96
C GLU A 165 -7.09 -1.03 -4.25
N ILE A 166 -6.47 -0.87 -5.42
CA ILE A 166 -7.17 -0.94 -6.71
C ILE A 166 -7.75 -2.34 -6.94
N ILE A 167 -6.96 -3.40 -6.73
CA ILE A 167 -7.39 -4.77 -6.94
C ILE A 167 -8.48 -5.12 -5.92
N LYS A 168 -8.29 -4.81 -4.64
CA LYS A 168 -9.25 -5.07 -3.58
C LYS A 168 -10.63 -4.47 -3.86
N ASN A 169 -10.66 -3.24 -4.35
CA ASN A 169 -11.92 -2.53 -4.63
C ASN A 169 -12.58 -2.94 -5.95
N ASN A 170 -11.89 -3.72 -6.79
CA ASN A 170 -12.37 -4.07 -8.13
C ASN A 170 -12.18 -5.55 -8.46
N VAL A 171 -12.09 -6.41 -7.45
CA VAL A 171 -11.81 -7.85 -7.64
C VAL A 171 -12.93 -8.57 -8.37
N GLU A 172 -14.16 -8.08 -8.18
CA GLU A 172 -15.35 -8.64 -8.79
C GLU A 172 -15.69 -7.94 -10.12
N SER A 173 -16.12 -8.72 -11.09
CA SER A 173 -16.61 -8.20 -12.36
C SER A 173 -18.11 -7.88 -12.22
N GLU A 174 -18.51 -6.67 -12.60
CA GLU A 174 -19.89 -6.19 -12.49
C GLU A 174 -20.48 -5.92 -13.88
N GLN A 175 -21.72 -6.33 -14.08
CA GLN A 175 -22.57 -5.81 -15.15
C GLN A 175 -23.39 -4.66 -14.61
N ARG A 176 -23.39 -3.54 -15.30
CA ARG A 176 -24.19 -2.37 -14.97
C ARG A 176 -25.17 -2.07 -16.09
N ASP A 177 -26.44 -2.15 -15.79
CA ASP A 177 -27.51 -1.70 -16.66
C ASP A 177 -27.95 -0.31 -16.18
N HIS A 178 -27.74 0.69 -17.01
CA HIS A 178 -28.12 2.07 -16.71
C HIS A 178 -29.34 2.44 -17.54
N LEU A 179 -30.40 2.87 -16.87
CA LEU A 179 -31.63 3.34 -17.48
C LEU A 179 -31.93 4.75 -16.97
N SER A 180 -31.98 5.70 -17.87
CA SER A 180 -32.42 7.07 -17.57
C SER A 180 -33.57 7.49 -18.47
N GLY A 181 -34.43 8.35 -17.96
CA GLY A 181 -35.55 8.86 -18.72
C GLY A 181 -36.07 10.19 -18.20
N ASN A 182 -36.75 10.88 -19.09
CA ASN A 182 -37.45 12.12 -18.81
C ASN A 182 -38.90 11.97 -19.21
N VAL A 183 -39.81 12.36 -18.35
CA VAL A 183 -41.27 12.37 -18.59
C VAL A 183 -41.81 13.75 -18.27
N ASN A 184 -42.45 14.39 -19.24
CA ASN A 184 -43.11 15.70 -19.09
C ASN A 184 -44.62 15.58 -19.22
N PHE A 185 -45.34 16.11 -18.27
CA PHE A 185 -46.82 16.17 -18.30
C PHE A 185 -47.37 17.38 -17.58
N ASN A 186 -48.61 17.76 -17.93
CA ASN A 186 -49.33 18.86 -17.27
C ASN A 186 -50.34 18.33 -16.26
N PHE A 187 -50.27 18.81 -15.05
CA PHE A 187 -51.20 18.48 -13.97
C PHE A 187 -51.79 19.79 -13.36
N ASN A 188 -53.10 19.97 -13.39
CA ASN A 188 -53.78 21.14 -12.82
C ASN A 188 -53.15 22.50 -13.23
N LYS A 189 -52.86 22.69 -14.50
CA LYS A 189 -52.18 23.88 -15.08
C LYS A 189 -50.72 24.04 -14.66
N THR A 190 -50.13 23.03 -14.00
CA THR A 190 -48.73 23.00 -13.62
C THR A 190 -48.01 22.03 -14.54
N ASN A 191 -46.90 22.46 -15.12
CA ASN A 191 -46.02 21.55 -15.87
C ASN A 191 -45.19 20.76 -14.87
N VAL A 192 -45.24 19.43 -14.95
CA VAL A 192 -44.47 18.51 -14.14
C VAL A 192 -43.42 17.82 -15.03
N GLU A 193 -42.20 17.99 -14.66
CA GLU A 193 -41.06 17.30 -15.29
C GLU A 193 -40.49 16.29 -14.28
N MET A 194 -40.38 15.02 -14.71
CA MET A 194 -39.83 13.96 -13.90
C MET A 194 -38.64 13.37 -14.60
N ASN A 195 -37.49 13.38 -13.93
CA ASN A 195 -36.28 12.76 -14.37
C ASN A 195 -36.01 11.54 -13.49
N PHE A 196 -35.71 10.39 -14.08
CA PHE A 196 -35.29 9.23 -13.32
C PHE A 196 -33.97 8.69 -13.87
N ASP A 197 -33.18 8.18 -12.95
CA ASP A 197 -31.88 7.56 -13.20
C ASP A 197 -31.78 6.29 -12.35
N MET A 198 -31.64 5.15 -13.00
CA MET A 198 -31.56 3.85 -12.33
C MET A 198 -30.35 3.08 -12.82
N THR A 199 -29.56 2.59 -11.89
CA THR A 199 -28.44 1.70 -12.17
C THR A 199 -28.66 0.36 -11.48
N ILE A 200 -28.76 -0.68 -12.28
CA ILE A 200 -28.85 -2.06 -11.81
C ILE A 200 -27.44 -2.67 -11.92
N LYS A 201 -26.91 -3.14 -10.79
CA LYS A 201 -25.64 -3.85 -10.74
C LYS A 201 -25.90 -5.34 -10.59
N LYS A 202 -25.22 -6.13 -11.41
CA LYS A 202 -25.29 -7.58 -11.37
C LYS A 202 -23.87 -8.15 -11.43
N ASP A 203 -23.54 -9.03 -10.52
CA ASP A 203 -22.25 -9.72 -10.53
C ASP A 203 -22.16 -10.64 -11.75
N LEU A 204 -21.05 -10.54 -12.46
CA LEU A 204 -20.74 -11.44 -13.58
C LEU A 204 -20.05 -12.70 -13.04
N ASP A 205 -20.68 -13.82 -13.22
CA ASP A 205 -20.21 -15.14 -12.76
C ASP A 205 -19.19 -15.74 -13.76
N ASP A 206 -18.17 -14.96 -14.15
CA ASP A 206 -17.05 -15.51 -14.91
C ASP A 206 -16.04 -16.12 -13.95
N LYS A 207 -16.22 -17.41 -13.65
CA LYS A 207 -15.44 -18.15 -12.65
C LYS A 207 -13.91 -18.06 -12.91
N SER A 208 -13.48 -18.12 -14.16
CA SER A 208 -12.05 -18.16 -14.49
C SER A 208 -11.35 -16.82 -14.23
N ILE A 209 -12.02 -15.71 -14.48
CA ILE A 209 -11.51 -14.36 -14.27
C ILE A 209 -11.56 -14.01 -12.79
N ASN A 210 -12.64 -14.36 -12.12
CA ASN A 210 -12.78 -14.11 -10.68
C ASN A 210 -11.75 -14.93 -9.89
N GLU A 211 -11.52 -16.20 -10.21
CA GLU A 211 -10.46 -17.01 -9.60
C GLU A 211 -9.07 -16.39 -9.80
N HIS A 212 -8.74 -15.92 -11.02
CA HIS A 212 -7.50 -15.23 -11.30
C HIS A 212 -7.34 -13.94 -10.46
N ASN A 213 -8.38 -13.13 -10.39
CA ASN A 213 -8.37 -11.88 -9.64
C ASN A 213 -8.26 -12.12 -8.13
N HIS A 214 -8.91 -13.16 -7.59
CA HIS A 214 -8.80 -13.55 -6.18
C HIS A 214 -7.41 -14.10 -5.83
N ASP A 215 -6.81 -14.92 -6.70
CA ASP A 215 -5.42 -15.37 -6.53
C ASP A 215 -4.46 -14.17 -6.52
N LEU A 216 -4.63 -13.25 -7.46
CA LEU A 216 -3.83 -12.04 -7.54
C LEU A 216 -4.00 -11.16 -6.30
N LEU A 217 -5.23 -11.02 -5.78
CA LEU A 217 -5.50 -10.30 -4.53
C LEU A 217 -4.74 -10.94 -3.36
N ALA A 218 -4.84 -12.25 -3.19
CA ALA A 218 -4.16 -12.97 -2.12
C ALA A 218 -2.64 -12.82 -2.18
N ARG A 219 -2.04 -12.91 -3.39
CA ARG A 219 -0.60 -12.69 -3.60
C ARG A 219 -0.20 -11.26 -3.31
N THR A 220 -0.99 -10.28 -3.75
CA THR A 220 -0.74 -8.86 -3.52
C THR A 220 -0.84 -8.52 -2.03
N GLU A 221 -1.81 -9.09 -1.32
CA GLU A 221 -1.97 -8.92 0.13
C GLU A 221 -0.75 -9.46 0.90
N LYS A 222 -0.32 -10.69 0.56
CA LYS A 222 0.90 -11.29 1.12
C LYS A 222 2.13 -10.42 0.88
N LEU A 223 2.30 -9.92 -0.34
CA LEU A 223 3.42 -9.05 -0.71
C LEU A 223 3.37 -7.72 0.06
N ASN A 224 2.20 -7.10 0.17
CA ASN A 224 1.99 -5.87 0.94
C ASN A 224 2.34 -6.07 2.42
N TYR A 225 1.96 -7.20 3.00
CA TYR A 225 2.34 -7.58 4.38
C TYR A 225 3.86 -7.69 4.53
N LEU A 226 4.53 -8.41 3.62
CA LEU A 226 5.98 -8.60 3.66
C LEU A 226 6.75 -7.27 3.54
N ILE A 227 6.33 -6.40 2.62
CA ILE A 227 6.96 -5.09 2.43
C ILE A 227 6.71 -4.18 3.63
N SER A 228 5.54 -4.24 4.23
CA SER A 228 5.24 -3.53 5.49
C SER A 228 6.14 -3.99 6.63
N GLY A 229 6.45 -5.28 6.69
CA GLY A 229 7.43 -5.85 7.61
C GLY A 229 8.84 -5.29 7.38
N LEU A 230 9.28 -5.19 6.11
CA LEU A 230 10.57 -4.57 5.78
C LEU A 230 10.63 -3.10 6.19
N LYS A 231 9.54 -2.35 5.97
CA LYS A 231 9.46 -0.92 6.35
C LYS A 231 9.58 -0.71 7.86
N ASN A 232 9.14 -1.66 8.66
CA ASN A 232 9.23 -1.62 10.12
C ASN A 232 10.48 -2.37 10.66
N SER A 233 11.37 -2.82 9.80
CA SER A 233 12.56 -3.59 10.15
C SER A 233 13.61 -2.75 10.89
N ARG A 234 14.52 -3.43 11.61
CA ARG A 234 15.69 -2.81 12.23
C ARG A 234 16.55 -2.02 11.22
N PHE A 235 16.64 -2.52 9.98
CA PHE A 235 17.35 -1.83 8.90
C PHE A 235 16.82 -0.42 8.67
N MET A 236 15.50 -0.26 8.58
CA MET A 236 14.88 1.05 8.41
C MET A 236 15.04 1.95 9.63
N GLN A 237 15.04 1.37 10.83
CA GLN A 237 15.29 2.11 12.06
C GLN A 237 16.72 2.64 12.14
N LEU A 238 17.73 1.86 11.74
CA LEU A 238 19.13 2.28 11.66
C LEU A 238 19.36 3.46 10.70
N LEU A 239 18.46 3.64 9.72
CA LEU A 239 18.52 4.67 8.70
C LEU A 239 17.49 5.80 8.90
N SER A 240 16.81 5.85 10.04
CA SER A 240 15.70 6.78 10.29
C SER A 240 16.05 8.26 10.13
N GLY A 241 17.32 8.64 10.32
CA GLY A 241 17.84 9.99 10.13
C GLY A 241 18.56 10.23 8.80
N ALA A 242 18.63 9.22 7.92
CA ALA A 242 19.38 9.32 6.68
C ALA A 242 18.54 9.91 5.55
N ASN A 243 19.14 10.78 4.74
CA ASN A 243 18.48 11.36 3.59
C ASN A 243 18.21 10.31 2.49
N PRO A 244 17.04 10.32 1.84
CA PRO A 244 16.74 9.43 0.71
C PRO A 244 17.67 9.72 -0.46
N VAL A 245 17.83 8.73 -1.33
CA VAL A 245 18.58 8.88 -2.59
C VAL A 245 17.63 9.31 -3.70
N HIS A 246 18.05 10.28 -4.50
CA HIS A 246 17.29 10.79 -5.65
C HIS A 246 17.93 10.35 -6.98
N PRO A 247 17.13 10.19 -8.05
CA PRO A 247 17.66 9.96 -9.39
C PRO A 247 18.56 11.13 -9.85
N PRO A 248 19.57 10.86 -10.67
CA PRO A 248 20.04 9.56 -11.15
C PRO A 248 20.79 8.75 -10.09
N ILE A 249 20.54 7.43 -10.05
CA ILE A 249 21.20 6.54 -9.09
C ILE A 249 22.65 6.29 -9.51
N MET A 250 23.59 6.55 -8.58
CA MET A 250 25.00 6.26 -8.82
C MET A 250 25.26 4.76 -8.80
N LYS A 251 25.85 4.24 -9.88
CA LYS A 251 26.26 2.82 -10.00
C LYS A 251 27.58 2.61 -9.26
N THR A 252 27.52 2.45 -7.94
CA THR A 252 28.72 2.12 -7.15
C THR A 252 29.23 0.71 -7.46
N ASN A 253 30.45 0.40 -7.08
CA ASN A 253 31.02 -0.94 -7.23
C ASN A 253 30.17 -2.00 -6.51
N VAL A 254 29.53 -1.66 -5.40
CA VAL A 254 28.64 -2.58 -4.68
C VAL A 254 27.39 -2.87 -5.51
N ILE A 255 26.75 -1.84 -6.05
CA ILE A 255 25.53 -1.97 -6.87
C ILE A 255 25.81 -2.78 -8.15
N THR A 256 27.00 -2.64 -8.75
CA THR A 256 27.34 -3.32 -10.00
C THR A 256 27.83 -4.73 -9.80
N LYS A 257 28.62 -5.02 -8.76
CA LYS A 257 29.28 -6.31 -8.55
C LYS A 257 28.50 -7.27 -7.67
N ASN A 258 27.74 -6.76 -6.68
CA ASN A 258 26.95 -7.62 -5.81
C ASN A 258 25.61 -7.97 -6.50
N PRO A 259 25.30 -9.27 -6.68
CA PRO A 259 24.09 -9.71 -7.38
C PRO A 259 22.80 -9.22 -6.70
N GLU A 260 22.76 -9.14 -5.37
CA GLU A 260 21.57 -8.71 -4.63
C GLU A 260 21.30 -7.22 -4.89
N PHE A 261 22.32 -6.38 -4.84
CA PHE A 261 22.20 -4.94 -5.15
C PHE A 261 21.88 -4.68 -6.62
N ARG A 262 22.39 -5.52 -7.53
CA ARG A 262 22.04 -5.45 -8.95
C ARG A 262 20.57 -5.77 -9.19
N ASN A 263 20.04 -6.79 -8.50
CA ASN A 263 18.62 -7.12 -8.54
C ASN A 263 17.75 -5.96 -7.97
N ALA A 264 18.18 -5.37 -6.87
CA ALA A 264 17.52 -4.18 -6.32
C ALA A 264 17.55 -2.99 -7.30
N TYR A 265 18.64 -2.80 -8.03
CA TYR A 265 18.72 -1.77 -9.07
C TYR A 265 17.82 -2.05 -10.27
N ASN A 266 17.72 -3.32 -10.71
CA ASN A 266 16.77 -3.71 -11.76
C ASN A 266 15.31 -3.47 -11.33
N LEU A 267 14.98 -3.77 -10.08
CA LEU A 267 13.67 -3.44 -9.54
C LEU A 267 13.43 -1.93 -9.48
N TRP A 268 14.44 -1.12 -9.15
CA TRP A 268 14.33 0.33 -9.19
C TRP A 268 13.94 0.83 -10.58
N ILE A 269 14.62 0.34 -11.65
CA ILE A 269 14.30 0.68 -13.04
C ILE A 269 12.88 0.24 -13.41
N PHE A 270 12.44 -0.91 -12.93
CA PHE A 270 11.08 -1.40 -13.17
C PHE A 270 10.00 -0.49 -12.53
N LEU A 271 10.31 0.15 -11.41
CA LEU A 271 9.40 1.06 -10.71
C LEU A 271 9.40 2.49 -11.27
N ASP A 272 10.36 2.86 -12.13
CA ASP A 272 10.41 4.15 -12.83
C ASP A 272 9.42 4.18 -13.98
#